data_8d6c843c0fb9f5697076c5523e6c13a2
#
_entry.id   8d6c843c0fb9f5697076c5523e6c13a2
#
_cell.length_a   1.000
_cell.length_b   1.000
_cell.length_c   1.000
_cell.angle_alpha   90.00
_cell.angle_beta   90.00
_cell.angle_gamma   90.00
#
_symmetry.space_group_name_H-M   'P 1'
#
loop_
_entity.id
_entity.type
_entity.pdbx_description
1 polymer ?
#
loop_
_entity_poly.entity_id
_entity_poly.type
_entity_poly.pdbx_seq_one_letter_code
_entity_poly.pdbx_strand_id
1 'polypeptide(L)'
;ILATGIFVLIQVAWLAYLLLYFYRDYAWISLLSTFIAIILVLKIYGTSTNSAMKMPWIIVILAFPILGILIYLLFGRSIVTRAVKKRFNSIEESYKKSLSQDENILKEVKDKDIYIYNQFHYLSNHEGYPVYKNTDIEFYSIGEEGLEAQLKELEKAEKFIFMEYHAIEEASSFDRIKDVLIRKAAAGVEVRLFYDDVGSIFFLNKDFIKEMRANGIDCRVFNPIKLAFNMFMNNRDHRKITVIDGKVGFTGGYNLADEYFNITHPYGEWKDTGLKLTGDAVRTLTMLFLSMWNSIKKTDEPQDD
;
A
#
# COMPACT_ATOMS: atom_id res chain seq x y z
N ILE A 1 31.24 -2.45 4.82
CA ILE A 1 30.45 -2.15 6.05
C ILE A 1 31.26 -1.29 7.02
N LEU A 2 32.51 -1.71 7.42
CA LEU A 2 33.33 -0.93 8.39
C LEU A 2 33.70 0.45 7.85
N ALA A 3 34.17 0.56 6.61
CA ALA A 3 34.54 1.82 5.97
C ALA A 3 33.33 2.77 5.83
N THR A 4 32.16 2.23 5.48
CA THR A 4 30.89 3.01 5.39
C THR A 4 30.49 3.53 6.76
N GLY A 5 30.61 2.69 7.81
CA GLY A 5 30.30 3.09 9.18
C GLY A 5 31.22 4.22 9.68
N ILE A 6 32.52 4.12 9.41
CA ILE A 6 33.49 5.18 9.76
C ILE A 6 33.16 6.48 9.01
N PHE A 7 32.84 6.41 7.73
CA PHE A 7 32.49 7.59 6.93
C PHE A 7 31.23 8.29 7.45
N VAL A 8 30.20 7.53 7.83
CA VAL A 8 28.98 8.07 8.45
C VAL A 8 29.28 8.71 9.79
N LEU A 9 30.14 8.12 10.64
CA LEU A 9 30.55 8.70 11.91
C LEU A 9 31.30 10.02 11.72
N ILE A 10 32.20 10.10 10.74
CA ILE A 10 32.91 11.35 10.40
C ILE A 10 31.93 12.43 9.94
N GLN A 11 30.96 12.09 9.10
CA GLN A 11 29.93 13.03 8.66
C GLN A 11 29.05 13.53 9.81
N VAL A 12 28.64 12.64 10.71
CA VAL A 12 27.87 13.01 11.90
C VAL A 12 28.67 13.92 12.83
N ALA A 13 29.95 13.59 13.08
CA ALA A 13 30.85 14.41 13.89
C ALA A 13 31.07 15.80 13.28
N TRP A 14 31.27 15.86 11.94
CA TRP A 14 31.39 17.11 11.21
C TRP A 14 30.13 17.96 11.30
N LEU A 15 28.96 17.35 11.12
CA LEU A 15 27.66 18.02 11.25
C LEU A 15 27.45 18.56 12.67
N ALA A 16 27.76 17.75 13.68
CA ALA A 16 27.70 18.16 15.09
C ALA A 16 28.62 19.35 15.38
N TYR A 17 29.86 19.30 14.87
CA TYR A 17 30.81 20.40 14.99
C TYR A 17 30.29 21.71 14.34
N LEU A 18 29.76 21.63 13.13
CA LEU A 18 29.13 22.75 12.47
C LEU A 18 27.97 23.34 13.25
N LEU A 19 27.09 22.47 13.76
CA LEU A 19 25.95 22.90 14.59
C LEU A 19 26.40 23.60 15.86
N LEU A 20 27.40 23.05 16.57
CA LEU A 20 27.96 23.67 17.80
C LEU A 20 28.62 25.02 17.50
N TYR A 21 29.35 25.14 16.36
CA TYR A 21 29.92 26.39 15.94
C TYR A 21 28.88 27.46 15.63
N PHE A 22 27.81 27.08 14.90
CA PHE A 22 26.68 27.97 14.61
C PHE A 22 25.94 28.38 15.90
N TYR A 23 25.73 27.46 16.84
CA TYR A 23 25.08 27.79 18.09
C TYR A 23 25.84 28.84 18.91
N ARG A 24 27.15 28.79 18.87
CA ARG A 24 27.99 29.72 19.62
C ARG A 24 27.96 31.15 19.04
N ASP A 25 28.02 31.26 17.74
CA ASP A 25 28.22 32.57 17.09
C ASP A 25 26.87 33.22 16.68
N TYR A 26 25.80 32.44 16.61
CA TYR A 26 24.46 32.89 16.19
C TYR A 26 23.35 32.52 17.18
N ALA A 27 23.46 33.02 18.42
CA ALA A 27 22.53 32.72 19.50
C ALA A 27 21.04 33.03 19.15
N TRP A 28 20.79 34.03 18.34
CA TRP A 28 19.46 34.40 17.89
C TRP A 28 18.82 33.31 16.97
N ILE A 29 19.64 32.64 16.16
CA ILE A 29 19.15 31.50 15.33
C ILE A 29 18.72 30.34 16.22
N SER A 30 19.51 30.08 17.27
CA SER A 30 19.17 29.06 18.27
C SER A 30 17.85 29.37 18.96
N LEU A 31 17.65 30.60 19.43
CA LEU A 31 16.38 31.02 20.05
C LEU A 31 15.19 30.91 19.09
N LEU A 32 15.36 31.38 17.86
CA LEU A 32 14.31 31.32 16.85
C LEU A 32 13.96 29.86 16.49
N SER A 33 14.98 29.01 16.28
CA SER A 33 14.74 27.59 15.95
C SER A 33 14.08 26.85 17.10
N THR A 34 14.45 27.13 18.35
CA THR A 34 13.81 26.58 19.54
C THR A 34 12.33 27.01 19.64
N PHE A 35 12.05 28.28 19.38
CA PHE A 35 10.68 28.80 19.36
C PHE A 35 9.81 28.10 18.30
N ILE A 36 10.36 27.95 17.07
CA ILE A 36 9.69 27.21 15.98
C ILE A 36 9.50 25.75 16.35
N ALA A 37 10.51 25.11 16.98
CA ALA A 37 10.43 23.73 17.44
C ALA A 37 9.28 23.54 18.43
N ILE A 38 9.14 24.42 19.42
CA ILE A 38 8.06 24.36 20.41
C ILE A 38 6.69 24.46 19.72
N ILE A 39 6.49 25.42 18.83
CA ILE A 39 5.24 25.56 18.08
C ILE A 39 4.93 24.30 17.28
N LEU A 40 5.95 23.73 16.59
CA LEU A 40 5.79 22.53 15.80
C LEU A 40 5.45 21.31 16.67
N VAL A 41 6.10 21.16 17.81
CA VAL A 41 5.83 20.11 18.79
C VAL A 41 4.41 20.20 19.33
N LEU A 42 3.94 21.40 19.70
CA LEU A 42 2.57 21.61 20.15
C LEU A 42 1.57 21.25 19.05
N LYS A 43 1.87 21.58 17.80
CA LYS A 43 1.05 21.19 16.66
C LYS A 43 1.01 19.68 16.45
N ILE A 44 2.16 18.98 16.54
CA ILE A 44 2.24 17.52 16.43
C ILE A 44 1.47 16.86 17.57
N TYR A 45 1.64 17.37 18.79
CA TYR A 45 0.93 16.88 19.98
C TYR A 45 -0.59 16.95 19.81
N GLY A 46 -1.11 18.05 19.28
CA GLY A 46 -2.54 18.29 19.05
C GLY A 46 -3.16 17.48 17.90
N THR A 47 -2.39 16.67 17.14
CA THR A 47 -2.97 15.82 16.09
C THR A 47 -3.59 14.55 16.69
N SER A 48 -4.56 13.95 16.00
CA SER A 48 -5.19 12.68 16.40
C SER A 48 -4.35 11.43 16.11
N THR A 49 -3.10 11.60 15.63
CA THR A 49 -2.19 10.50 15.29
C THR A 49 -1.79 9.71 16.54
N ASN A 50 -1.49 8.42 16.38
CA ASN A 50 -1.01 7.55 17.46
C ASN A 50 0.25 8.13 18.14
N SER A 51 0.27 8.07 19.46
CA SER A 51 1.38 8.60 20.28
C SER A 51 2.72 7.95 19.95
N ALA A 52 2.76 6.66 19.66
CA ALA A 52 3.98 5.96 19.23
C ALA A 52 4.61 6.55 17.96
N MET A 53 3.79 7.13 17.06
CA MET A 53 4.27 7.80 15.85
C MET A 53 4.68 9.25 16.08
N LYS A 54 4.11 9.92 17.09
CA LYS A 54 4.42 11.32 17.42
C LYS A 54 5.70 11.46 18.23
N MET A 55 5.87 10.59 19.22
CA MET A 55 6.94 10.71 20.22
C MET A 55 8.36 10.76 19.61
N PRO A 56 8.73 9.90 18.67
CA PRO A 56 10.05 9.99 18.02
C PRO A 56 10.30 11.37 17.38
N TRP A 57 9.29 11.94 16.72
CA TRP A 57 9.40 13.27 16.10
C TRP A 57 9.54 14.38 17.12
N ILE A 58 8.75 14.33 18.20
CA ILE A 58 8.84 15.30 19.30
C ILE A 58 10.24 15.27 19.92
N ILE A 59 10.78 14.08 20.20
CA ILE A 59 12.12 13.91 20.78
C ILE A 59 13.19 14.47 19.82
N VAL A 60 13.17 14.12 18.55
CA VAL A 60 14.18 14.58 17.57
C VAL A 60 14.12 16.10 17.38
N ILE A 61 12.91 16.69 17.30
CA ILE A 61 12.74 18.14 17.15
C ILE A 61 13.23 18.89 18.40
N LEU A 62 12.95 18.39 19.60
CA LEU A 62 13.40 19.06 20.84
C LEU A 62 14.89 18.88 21.10
N ALA A 63 15.46 17.72 20.78
CA ALA A 63 16.89 17.45 20.94
C ALA A 63 17.76 18.22 19.96
N PHE A 64 17.29 18.37 18.72
CA PHE A 64 18.01 19.02 17.63
C PHE A 64 17.08 19.96 16.83
N PRO A 65 16.74 21.16 17.35
CA PRO A 65 15.71 22.00 16.77
C PRO A 65 15.85 22.24 15.27
N ILE A 66 17.04 22.67 14.80
CA ILE A 66 17.27 22.95 13.39
C ILE A 66 17.16 21.69 12.54
N LEU A 67 17.92 20.65 12.88
CA LEU A 67 17.98 19.40 12.13
C LEU A 67 16.67 18.64 12.24
N GLY A 68 16.09 18.57 13.44
CA GLY A 68 14.82 17.87 13.70
C GLY A 68 13.66 18.49 12.95
N ILE A 69 13.56 19.82 12.89
CA ILE A 69 12.55 20.49 12.06
C ILE A 69 12.74 20.13 10.59
N LEU A 70 14.00 20.20 10.08
CA LEU A 70 14.29 19.88 8.69
C LEU A 70 13.90 18.42 8.33
N ILE A 71 14.34 17.47 9.15
CA ILE A 71 14.04 16.05 8.95
C ILE A 71 12.52 15.81 9.04
N TYR A 72 11.83 16.42 10.02
CA TYR A 72 10.39 16.32 10.14
C TYR A 72 9.65 16.89 8.93
N LEU A 73 10.09 18.02 8.39
CA LEU A 73 9.49 18.60 7.19
C LEU A 73 9.68 17.73 5.95
N LEU A 74 10.79 17.02 5.86
CA LEU A 74 11.10 16.12 4.74
C LEU A 74 10.39 14.76 4.88
N PHE A 75 10.39 14.16 6.07
CA PHE A 75 9.97 12.77 6.29
C PHE A 75 8.77 12.59 7.21
N GLY A 76 8.54 13.51 8.13
CA GLY A 76 7.51 13.38 9.16
C GLY A 76 6.11 13.76 8.70
N ARG A 77 5.99 14.41 7.55
CA ARG A 77 4.70 14.83 7.00
C ARG A 77 4.29 13.91 5.87
N SER A 78 3.10 13.32 6.01
CA SER A 78 2.39 12.76 4.87
C SER A 78 1.84 13.93 4.02
N ILE A 79 2.68 14.43 3.11
CA ILE A 79 2.27 15.52 2.20
C ILE A 79 1.56 14.89 0.99
N VAL A 80 0.45 14.19 1.23
CA VAL A 80 -0.51 13.98 0.14
C VAL A 80 -1.09 15.34 -0.20
N THR A 81 -0.87 15.81 -1.42
CA THR A 81 -1.44 17.09 -1.82
C THR A 81 -2.96 17.03 -1.65
N ARG A 82 -3.59 18.14 -1.24
CA ARG A 82 -5.05 18.20 -1.11
C ARG A 82 -5.76 17.73 -2.39
N ALA A 83 -5.16 17.98 -3.54
CA ALA A 83 -5.69 17.55 -4.84
C ALA A 83 -5.71 16.02 -4.99
N VAL A 84 -4.62 15.32 -4.63
CA VAL A 84 -4.55 13.85 -4.69
C VAL A 84 -5.53 13.23 -3.71
N LYS A 85 -5.59 13.74 -2.47
CA LYS A 85 -6.55 13.25 -1.46
C LYS A 85 -7.99 13.47 -1.91
N LYS A 86 -8.32 14.65 -2.47
CA LYS A 86 -9.65 14.95 -2.97
C LYS A 86 -10.04 14.02 -4.12
N ARG A 87 -9.10 13.78 -5.05
CA ARG A 87 -9.32 12.84 -6.16
C ARG A 87 -9.59 11.43 -5.65
N PHE A 88 -8.71 10.90 -4.79
CA PHE A 88 -8.89 9.55 -4.23
C PHE A 88 -10.24 9.41 -3.53
N ASN A 89 -10.58 10.33 -2.64
CA ASN A 89 -11.86 10.30 -1.93
C ASN A 89 -13.06 10.37 -2.90
N SER A 90 -12.99 11.21 -3.94
CA SER A 90 -14.07 11.32 -4.92
C SER A 90 -14.27 10.01 -5.72
N ILE A 91 -13.19 9.34 -6.08
CA ILE A 91 -13.24 8.05 -6.78
C ILE A 91 -13.80 6.98 -5.84
N GLU A 92 -13.25 6.88 -4.64
CA GLU A 92 -13.70 5.92 -3.62
C GLU A 92 -15.19 6.09 -3.30
N GLU A 93 -15.66 7.33 -3.09
CA GLU A 93 -17.08 7.62 -2.85
C GLU A 93 -17.97 7.23 -4.03
N SER A 94 -17.49 7.40 -5.26
CA SER A 94 -18.23 6.99 -6.46
C SER A 94 -18.43 5.48 -6.47
N TYR A 95 -17.37 4.72 -6.22
CA TYR A 95 -17.46 3.26 -6.18
C TYR A 95 -18.26 2.73 -4.99
N LYS A 96 -18.10 3.33 -3.80
CA LYS A 96 -18.91 2.94 -2.62
C LYS A 96 -20.42 3.10 -2.86
N LYS A 97 -20.84 4.09 -3.64
CA LYS A 97 -22.25 4.27 -4.01
C LYS A 97 -22.81 3.14 -4.89
N SER A 98 -21.96 2.44 -5.63
CA SER A 98 -22.36 1.28 -6.43
C SER A 98 -22.50 0.00 -5.59
N LEU A 99 -21.96 0.00 -4.37
CA LEU A 99 -22.08 -1.11 -3.42
C LEU A 99 -23.30 -0.89 -2.53
N SER A 100 -24.33 -1.72 -2.69
CA SER A 100 -25.54 -1.65 -1.86
C SER A 100 -25.49 -2.66 -0.72
N GLN A 101 -25.89 -2.23 0.48
CA GLN A 101 -26.12 -3.14 1.61
C GLN A 101 -27.50 -3.76 1.49
N ASP A 102 -27.58 -5.09 1.62
CA ASP A 102 -28.85 -5.77 1.84
C ASP A 102 -29.21 -5.71 3.34
N GLU A 103 -30.21 -4.92 3.66
CA GLU A 103 -30.66 -4.71 5.04
C GLU A 103 -31.23 -5.99 5.69
N ASN A 104 -31.65 -6.97 4.91
CA ASN A 104 -32.13 -8.25 5.46
C ASN A 104 -30.98 -9.05 6.06
N ILE A 105 -29.76 -8.95 5.49
CA ILE A 105 -28.56 -9.57 6.06
C ILE A 105 -28.26 -8.99 7.44
N LEU A 106 -28.29 -7.66 7.56
CA LEU A 106 -28.05 -6.99 8.84
C LEU A 106 -29.10 -7.35 9.89
N LYS A 107 -30.38 -7.46 9.50
CA LYS A 107 -31.45 -7.90 10.41
C LYS A 107 -31.22 -9.33 10.88
N GLU A 108 -30.90 -10.25 9.97
CA GLU A 108 -30.63 -11.65 10.29
C GLU A 108 -29.43 -11.79 11.26
N VAL A 109 -28.39 -11.01 11.06
CA VAL A 109 -27.22 -11.00 11.96
C VAL A 109 -27.60 -10.44 13.33
N LYS A 110 -28.40 -9.37 13.38
CA LYS A 110 -28.85 -8.75 14.62
C LYS A 110 -29.65 -9.72 15.50
N ASP A 111 -30.50 -10.54 14.88
CA ASP A 111 -31.31 -11.52 15.58
C ASP A 111 -30.46 -12.69 16.12
N LYS A 112 -29.29 -12.95 15.50
CA LYS A 112 -28.37 -14.02 15.93
C LYS A 112 -27.36 -13.55 16.97
N ASP A 113 -26.72 -12.40 16.72
CA ASP A 113 -25.65 -11.87 17.56
C ASP A 113 -25.54 -10.34 17.43
N ILE A 114 -25.90 -9.65 18.52
CA ILE A 114 -25.87 -8.18 18.56
C ILE A 114 -24.44 -7.61 18.46
N TYR A 115 -23.41 -8.32 18.94
CA TYR A 115 -22.03 -7.85 18.90
C TYR A 115 -21.48 -7.90 17.48
N ILE A 116 -21.73 -8.98 16.76
CA ILE A 116 -21.39 -9.11 15.34
C ILE A 116 -22.15 -8.08 14.52
N TYR A 117 -23.47 -7.90 14.80
CA TYR A 117 -24.28 -6.86 14.15
C TYR A 117 -23.66 -5.46 14.31
N ASN A 118 -23.23 -5.09 15.51
CA ASN A 118 -22.65 -3.77 15.74
C ASN A 118 -21.38 -3.52 14.92
N GLN A 119 -20.54 -4.55 14.73
CA GLN A 119 -19.37 -4.47 13.87
C GLN A 119 -19.76 -4.31 12.40
N PHE A 120 -20.68 -5.13 11.93
CA PHE A 120 -21.15 -5.10 10.54
C PHE A 120 -21.89 -3.80 10.22
N HIS A 121 -22.73 -3.33 11.14
CA HIS A 121 -23.42 -2.05 11.01
C HIS A 121 -22.43 -0.87 10.94
N TYR A 122 -21.34 -0.91 11.73
CA TYR A 122 -20.29 0.08 11.63
C TYR A 122 -19.61 0.05 10.26
N LEU A 123 -19.20 -1.12 9.77
CA LEU A 123 -18.56 -1.28 8.48
C LEU A 123 -19.44 -0.82 7.31
N SER A 124 -20.73 -1.17 7.34
CA SER A 124 -21.64 -0.79 6.25
C SER A 124 -22.03 0.70 6.28
N ASN A 125 -22.34 1.27 7.46
CA ASN A 125 -22.90 2.61 7.55
C ASN A 125 -21.85 3.71 7.69
N HIS A 126 -20.70 3.44 8.34
CA HIS A 126 -19.65 4.44 8.52
C HIS A 126 -18.52 4.31 7.49
N GLU A 127 -18.13 3.08 7.18
CA GLU A 127 -17.05 2.84 6.22
C GLU A 127 -17.55 2.63 4.79
N GLY A 128 -18.86 2.34 4.61
CA GLY A 128 -19.48 2.13 3.32
C GLY A 128 -19.11 0.81 2.65
N TYR A 129 -18.75 -0.21 3.44
CA TYR A 129 -18.44 -1.54 2.95
C TYR A 129 -19.57 -2.51 3.32
N PRO A 130 -20.33 -3.05 2.34
CA PRO A 130 -21.44 -3.95 2.59
C PRO A 130 -20.98 -5.29 3.19
N VAL A 131 -21.90 -5.91 3.90
CA VAL A 131 -21.78 -7.27 4.39
C VAL A 131 -22.52 -8.21 3.44
N TYR A 132 -21.87 -9.28 3.05
CA TYR A 132 -22.38 -10.24 2.07
C TYR A 132 -22.68 -11.59 2.71
N LYS A 133 -23.68 -12.29 2.17
CA LYS A 133 -24.06 -13.64 2.60
C LYS A 133 -23.61 -14.71 1.60
N ASN A 134 -23.67 -14.39 0.30
CA ASN A 134 -23.36 -15.32 -0.79
C ASN A 134 -21.87 -15.28 -1.13
N THR A 135 -21.04 -15.71 -0.20
CA THR A 135 -19.58 -15.72 -0.38
C THR A 135 -19.00 -16.96 0.25
N ASP A 136 -18.33 -17.77 -0.54
CA ASP A 136 -17.49 -18.86 -0.06
C ASP A 136 -16.07 -18.39 0.17
N ILE A 137 -15.46 -18.90 1.24
CA ILE A 137 -14.10 -18.51 1.66
C ILE A 137 -13.27 -19.77 1.83
N GLU A 138 -12.16 -19.84 1.08
CA GLU A 138 -11.11 -20.85 1.29
C GLU A 138 -9.91 -20.17 1.98
N PHE A 139 -9.45 -20.76 3.07
CA PHE A 139 -8.28 -20.29 3.81
C PHE A 139 -7.07 -21.17 3.49
N TYR A 140 -5.96 -20.53 3.16
CA TYR A 140 -4.67 -21.17 2.95
C TYR A 140 -3.75 -20.83 4.12
N SER A 141 -3.27 -21.86 4.81
CA SER A 141 -2.43 -21.72 6.00
C SER A 141 -0.96 -21.38 5.68
N ILE A 142 -0.57 -21.55 4.44
CA ILE A 142 0.75 -21.26 3.89
C ILE A 142 0.63 -20.59 2.51
N GLY A 143 1.62 -19.77 2.16
CA GLY A 143 1.63 -18.99 0.92
C GLY A 143 1.66 -19.87 -0.34
N GLU A 144 2.36 -21.00 -0.28
CA GLU A 144 2.52 -21.96 -1.38
C GLU A 144 1.18 -22.50 -1.86
N GLU A 145 0.28 -22.87 -0.94
CA GLU A 145 -1.07 -23.34 -1.30
C GLU A 145 -1.88 -22.22 -1.96
N GLY A 146 -1.75 -20.99 -1.44
CA GLY A 146 -2.38 -19.81 -2.00
C GLY A 146 -1.91 -19.51 -3.42
N LEU A 147 -0.61 -19.61 -3.70
CA LEU A 147 -0.04 -19.42 -5.03
C LEU A 147 -0.57 -20.45 -6.03
N GLU A 148 -0.58 -21.73 -5.66
CA GLU A 148 -1.07 -22.80 -6.53
C GLU A 148 -2.57 -22.64 -6.84
N ALA A 149 -3.35 -22.24 -5.85
CA ALA A 149 -4.77 -21.95 -6.05
C ALA A 149 -4.97 -20.73 -6.95
N GLN A 150 -4.18 -19.68 -6.76
CA GLN A 150 -4.24 -18.47 -7.57
C GLN A 150 -3.90 -18.76 -9.04
N LEU A 151 -2.85 -19.51 -9.30
CA LEU A 151 -2.48 -19.93 -10.67
C LEU A 151 -3.60 -20.70 -11.36
N LYS A 152 -4.25 -21.64 -10.65
CA LYS A 152 -5.38 -22.40 -11.21
C LYS A 152 -6.58 -21.52 -11.57
N GLU A 153 -6.87 -20.49 -10.78
CA GLU A 153 -7.98 -19.59 -11.07
C GLU A 153 -7.62 -18.59 -12.17
N LEU A 154 -6.36 -18.09 -12.23
CA LEU A 154 -5.89 -17.24 -13.32
C LEU A 154 -6.04 -17.91 -14.69
N GLU A 155 -5.78 -19.21 -14.78
CA GLU A 155 -5.98 -19.99 -16.03
C GLU A 155 -7.44 -20.05 -16.49
N LYS A 156 -8.39 -19.81 -15.63
CA LYS A 156 -9.83 -19.82 -15.95
C LYS A 156 -10.37 -18.45 -16.36
N ALA A 157 -9.57 -17.40 -16.25
CA ALA A 157 -10.01 -16.04 -16.59
C ALA A 157 -10.52 -15.93 -18.02
N GLU A 158 -11.68 -15.29 -18.18
CA GLU A 158 -12.36 -15.10 -19.48
C GLU A 158 -12.51 -13.63 -19.86
N LYS A 159 -12.65 -12.72 -18.88
CA LYS A 159 -12.93 -11.31 -19.11
C LYS A 159 -11.78 -10.41 -18.66
N PHE A 160 -11.41 -10.48 -17.38
CA PHE A 160 -10.36 -9.63 -16.84
C PHE A 160 -9.61 -10.26 -15.65
N ILE A 161 -8.36 -9.82 -15.50
CA ILE A 161 -7.50 -10.09 -14.33
C ILE A 161 -6.98 -8.77 -13.81
N PHE A 162 -7.25 -8.46 -12.53
CA PHE A 162 -6.72 -7.29 -11.83
C PHE A 162 -5.82 -7.74 -10.69
N MET A 163 -4.60 -7.23 -10.65
CA MET A 163 -3.62 -7.58 -9.63
C MET A 163 -2.96 -6.35 -9.02
N GLU A 164 -2.92 -6.31 -7.68
CA GLU A 164 -2.37 -5.24 -6.86
C GLU A 164 -1.48 -5.85 -5.77
N TYR A 165 -0.18 -5.53 -5.80
CA TYR A 165 0.78 -6.07 -4.85
C TYR A 165 1.76 -4.99 -4.37
N HIS A 166 2.18 -5.08 -3.10
CA HIS A 166 3.21 -4.18 -2.59
C HIS A 166 4.57 -4.49 -3.22
N ALA A 167 4.96 -5.75 -3.27
CA ALA A 167 6.23 -6.17 -3.86
C ALA A 167 6.02 -7.24 -4.93
N ILE A 168 6.75 -7.09 -6.03
CA ILE A 168 6.86 -8.08 -7.10
C ILE A 168 8.36 -8.27 -7.36
N GLU A 169 8.81 -9.51 -7.46
CA GLU A 169 10.15 -9.89 -7.82
C GLU A 169 10.14 -10.64 -9.15
N GLU A 170 11.01 -10.28 -10.07
CA GLU A 170 11.24 -11.06 -11.30
C GLU A 170 12.02 -12.35 -10.96
N ALA A 171 11.28 -13.32 -10.42
CA ALA A 171 11.80 -14.60 -9.95
C ALA A 171 10.77 -15.71 -10.16
N SER A 172 11.10 -16.95 -9.81
CA SER A 172 10.36 -18.15 -10.17
C SER A 172 8.86 -18.12 -9.85
N SER A 173 8.48 -17.61 -8.69
CA SER A 173 7.06 -17.53 -8.29
C SER A 173 6.28 -16.59 -9.18
N PHE A 174 6.80 -15.39 -9.43
CA PHE A 174 6.14 -14.41 -10.28
C PHE A 174 6.23 -14.78 -11.76
N ASP A 175 7.30 -15.41 -12.24
CA ASP A 175 7.43 -15.83 -13.64
C ASP A 175 6.30 -16.80 -14.04
N ARG A 176 5.90 -17.70 -13.15
CA ARG A 176 4.75 -18.60 -13.37
C ARG A 176 3.44 -17.81 -13.53
N ILE A 177 3.24 -16.76 -12.74
CA ILE A 177 2.07 -15.86 -12.86
C ILE A 177 2.17 -15.07 -14.16
N LYS A 178 3.34 -14.46 -14.43
CA LYS A 178 3.61 -13.65 -15.63
C LYS A 178 3.29 -14.42 -16.92
N ASP A 179 3.69 -15.68 -17.00
CA ASP A 179 3.41 -16.55 -18.14
C ASP A 179 1.90 -16.74 -18.37
N VAL A 180 1.14 -16.90 -17.28
CA VAL A 180 -0.34 -16.97 -17.39
C VAL A 180 -0.91 -15.64 -17.84
N LEU A 181 -0.49 -14.52 -17.25
CA LEU A 181 -0.99 -13.19 -17.60
C LEU A 181 -0.74 -12.86 -19.07
N ILE A 182 0.45 -13.17 -19.61
CA ILE A 182 0.82 -12.96 -21.02
C ILE A 182 -0.09 -13.79 -21.94
N ARG A 183 -0.29 -15.08 -21.63
CA ARG A 183 -1.17 -15.94 -22.44
C ARG A 183 -2.62 -15.45 -22.40
N LYS A 184 -3.12 -15.00 -21.24
CA LYS A 184 -4.47 -14.47 -21.09
C LYS A 184 -4.64 -13.13 -21.82
N ALA A 185 -3.68 -12.23 -21.73
CA ALA A 185 -3.69 -10.98 -22.50
C ALA A 185 -3.70 -11.23 -24.01
N ALA A 186 -2.87 -12.17 -24.49
CA ALA A 186 -2.86 -12.58 -25.90
C ALA A 186 -4.19 -13.22 -26.35
N ALA A 187 -4.93 -13.84 -25.44
CA ALA A 187 -6.27 -14.39 -25.68
C ALA A 187 -7.40 -13.34 -25.61
N GLY A 188 -7.08 -12.07 -25.36
CA GLY A 188 -8.06 -10.98 -25.30
C GLY A 188 -8.64 -10.70 -23.91
N VAL A 189 -8.12 -11.34 -22.84
CA VAL A 189 -8.49 -11.02 -21.46
C VAL A 189 -7.85 -9.69 -21.07
N GLU A 190 -8.60 -8.79 -20.45
CA GLU A 190 -8.07 -7.54 -19.93
C GLU A 190 -7.20 -7.80 -18.70
N VAL A 191 -5.90 -7.46 -18.75
CA VAL A 191 -4.98 -7.66 -17.64
C VAL A 191 -4.45 -6.32 -17.16
N ARG A 192 -4.71 -6.03 -15.86
CA ARG A 192 -4.19 -4.85 -15.15
C ARG A 192 -3.32 -5.30 -13.99
N LEU A 193 -2.11 -4.79 -13.94
CA LEU A 193 -1.15 -5.05 -12.87
C LEU A 193 -0.64 -3.74 -12.30
N PHE A 194 -0.67 -3.56 -10.98
CA PHE A 194 0.11 -2.49 -10.38
C PHE A 194 0.80 -2.92 -9.09
N TYR A 195 1.89 -2.20 -8.78
CA TYR A 195 2.73 -2.48 -7.65
C TYR A 195 3.23 -1.18 -7.00
N ASP A 196 3.66 -1.29 -5.73
CA ASP A 196 4.30 -0.18 -5.03
C ASP A 196 5.78 -0.08 -5.40
N ASP A 197 6.25 1.13 -5.75
CA ASP A 197 7.63 1.35 -6.20
C ASP A 197 8.66 0.97 -5.13
N VAL A 198 8.44 1.35 -3.87
CA VAL A 198 9.37 1.04 -2.77
C VAL A 198 9.45 -0.45 -2.49
N GLY A 199 8.30 -1.13 -2.52
CA GLY A 199 8.26 -2.57 -2.29
C GLY A 199 9.00 -3.38 -3.35
N SER A 200 9.09 -2.84 -4.58
CA SER A 200 9.66 -3.55 -5.74
C SER A 200 10.98 -2.98 -6.26
N ILE A 201 11.49 -1.88 -5.69
CA ILE A 201 12.62 -1.11 -6.23
C ILE A 201 13.92 -1.89 -6.40
N PHE A 202 14.13 -2.94 -5.59
CA PHE A 202 15.32 -3.80 -5.67
C PHE A 202 15.09 -5.09 -6.45
N PHE A 203 13.85 -5.36 -6.87
CA PHE A 203 13.41 -6.62 -7.42
C PHE A 203 13.01 -6.53 -8.90
N LEU A 204 12.64 -5.33 -9.37
CA LEU A 204 12.22 -5.11 -10.75
C LEU A 204 13.27 -4.31 -11.52
N ASN A 205 13.46 -4.68 -12.78
CA ASN A 205 14.29 -3.91 -13.69
C ASN A 205 13.53 -2.67 -14.21
N LYS A 206 14.29 -1.71 -14.79
CA LYS A 206 13.73 -0.43 -15.28
C LYS A 206 12.78 -0.61 -16.48
N ASP A 207 12.89 -1.71 -17.19
CA ASP A 207 12.10 -1.98 -18.39
C ASP A 207 10.84 -2.82 -18.09
N PHE A 208 10.66 -3.28 -16.86
CA PHE A 208 9.54 -4.14 -16.46
C PHE A 208 8.17 -3.65 -16.94
N ILE A 209 7.84 -2.38 -16.68
CA ILE A 209 6.55 -1.80 -17.12
C ILE A 209 6.44 -1.83 -18.64
N LYS A 210 7.53 -1.56 -19.36
CA LYS A 210 7.57 -1.57 -20.81
C LYS A 210 7.39 -2.99 -21.36
N GLU A 211 8.04 -3.97 -20.72
CA GLU A 211 7.88 -5.38 -21.05
C GLU A 211 6.44 -5.85 -20.86
N MET A 212 5.83 -5.56 -19.68
CA MET A 212 4.44 -5.91 -19.41
C MET A 212 3.50 -5.32 -20.47
N ARG A 213 3.64 -4.03 -20.79
CA ARG A 213 2.81 -3.37 -21.80
C ARG A 213 3.02 -3.90 -23.22
N ALA A 214 4.23 -4.27 -23.57
CA ALA A 214 4.52 -4.91 -24.86
C ALA A 214 3.81 -6.27 -25.00
N ASN A 215 3.52 -6.94 -23.88
CA ASN A 215 2.77 -8.20 -23.83
C ASN A 215 1.25 -7.99 -23.61
N GLY A 216 0.73 -6.77 -23.76
CA GLY A 216 -0.70 -6.47 -23.67
C GLY A 216 -1.24 -6.31 -22.23
N ILE A 217 -0.36 -6.21 -21.23
CA ILE A 217 -0.72 -6.03 -19.83
C ILE A 217 -0.65 -4.53 -19.48
N ASP A 218 -1.76 -3.88 -19.07
CA ASP A 218 -1.67 -2.50 -18.54
C ASP A 218 -1.00 -2.54 -17.15
N CYS A 219 0.28 -2.16 -17.14
CA CYS A 219 1.09 -2.16 -15.93
C CYS A 219 1.34 -0.73 -15.44
N ARG A 220 1.12 -0.49 -14.13
CA ARG A 220 1.33 0.81 -13.49
C ARG A 220 2.15 0.66 -12.21
N VAL A 221 2.86 1.73 -11.84
CA VAL A 221 3.58 1.83 -10.57
C VAL A 221 2.91 2.83 -9.64
N PHE A 222 2.71 2.41 -8.37
CA PHE A 222 2.18 3.30 -7.35
C PHE A 222 3.30 4.10 -6.70
N ASN A 223 3.09 5.42 -6.65
CA ASN A 223 3.94 6.40 -5.95
C ASN A 223 5.44 6.24 -6.23
N PRO A 224 5.88 6.39 -7.52
CA PRO A 224 7.27 6.20 -7.91
C PRO A 224 8.18 7.20 -7.20
N ILE A 225 9.35 6.73 -6.76
CA ILE A 225 10.36 7.55 -6.13
C ILE A 225 10.98 8.46 -7.19
N LYS A 226 10.75 9.75 -7.05
CA LYS A 226 11.41 10.78 -7.84
C LYS A 226 12.45 11.49 -6.98
N LEU A 227 13.71 11.46 -7.39
CA LEU A 227 14.87 12.06 -6.71
C LEU A 227 14.86 13.61 -6.69
N ALA A 228 13.72 14.26 -6.49
CA ALA A 228 13.66 15.69 -6.21
C ALA A 228 12.29 16.04 -5.62
N PHE A 229 12.26 16.54 -4.40
CA PHE A 229 11.20 17.33 -3.75
C PHE A 229 9.84 16.66 -3.44
N ASN A 230 9.56 15.43 -3.86
CA ASN A 230 8.32 14.74 -3.51
C ASN A 230 8.60 13.38 -2.87
N MET A 231 9.18 13.39 -1.67
CA MET A 231 9.41 12.16 -0.91
C MET A 231 8.14 11.77 -0.14
N PHE A 232 7.13 11.30 -0.84
CA PHE A 232 5.94 10.67 -0.22
C PHE A 232 6.26 9.25 0.25
N MET A 233 7.41 9.06 0.91
CA MET A 233 7.90 7.73 1.31
C MET A 233 6.93 7.00 2.24
N ASN A 234 6.11 7.74 3.00
CA ASN A 234 5.21 7.17 4.01
C ASN A 234 3.83 6.74 3.44
N ASN A 235 3.52 7.08 2.19
CA ASN A 235 2.28 6.68 1.55
C ASN A 235 2.57 5.52 0.61
N ARG A 236 2.48 4.31 1.14
CA ARG A 236 2.72 3.08 0.39
C ARG A 236 1.45 2.26 0.29
N ASP A 237 1.29 1.59 -0.82
CA ASP A 237 0.26 0.58 -0.95
C ASP A 237 0.81 -0.77 -0.45
N HIS A 238 0.13 -1.36 0.53
CA HIS A 238 0.56 -2.63 1.13
C HIS A 238 -0.49 -3.74 0.98
N ARG A 239 -1.47 -3.53 0.12
CA ARG A 239 -2.50 -4.52 -0.17
C ARG A 239 -1.95 -5.60 -1.11
N LYS A 240 -2.55 -6.78 -1.06
CA LYS A 240 -2.35 -7.88 -1.95
C LYS A 240 -3.71 -8.33 -2.40
N ILE A 241 -4.06 -8.00 -3.63
CA ILE A 241 -5.38 -8.27 -4.20
C ILE A 241 -5.19 -8.86 -5.59
N THR A 242 -5.88 -9.96 -5.86
CA THR A 242 -6.11 -10.46 -7.21
C THR A 242 -7.60 -10.64 -7.40
N VAL A 243 -8.13 -10.10 -8.48
CA VAL A 243 -9.53 -10.27 -8.88
C VAL A 243 -9.58 -10.89 -10.26
N ILE A 244 -10.41 -11.90 -10.44
CA ILE A 244 -10.60 -12.63 -11.69
C ILE A 244 -12.08 -12.59 -12.05
N ASP A 245 -12.41 -11.96 -13.17
CA ASP A 245 -13.77 -11.85 -13.75
C ASP A 245 -14.84 -11.30 -12.77
N GLY A 246 -14.43 -10.63 -11.69
CA GLY A 246 -15.35 -10.19 -10.62
C GLY A 246 -16.02 -11.33 -9.84
N LYS A 247 -15.58 -12.57 -10.05
CA LYS A 247 -16.17 -13.78 -9.46
C LYS A 247 -15.29 -14.43 -8.41
N VAL A 248 -13.96 -14.34 -8.59
CA VAL A 248 -12.97 -14.91 -7.68
C VAL A 248 -12.03 -13.80 -7.25
N GLY A 249 -11.73 -13.74 -5.96
CA GLY A 249 -10.79 -12.79 -5.38
C GLY A 249 -9.80 -13.47 -4.47
N PHE A 250 -8.54 -13.03 -4.49
CA PHE A 250 -7.51 -13.45 -3.55
C PHE A 250 -7.01 -12.24 -2.75
N THR A 251 -6.74 -12.47 -1.48
CA THR A 251 -6.05 -11.54 -0.61
C THR A 251 -5.27 -12.31 0.46
N GLY A 252 -4.27 -11.67 1.05
CA GLY A 252 -3.43 -12.34 2.05
C GLY A 252 -2.26 -11.49 2.48
N GLY A 253 -1.27 -12.13 3.10
CA GLY A 253 -0.05 -11.49 3.55
C GLY A 253 1.10 -11.54 2.54
N TYR A 254 1.16 -12.59 1.70
CA TYR A 254 2.28 -12.82 0.78
C TYR A 254 2.32 -11.82 -0.39
N ASN A 255 3.52 -11.39 -0.73
CA ASN A 255 3.82 -10.69 -1.98
C ASN A 255 4.21 -11.70 -3.07
N LEU A 256 4.47 -11.21 -4.28
CA LEU A 256 4.90 -12.04 -5.41
C LEU A 256 6.43 -12.07 -5.49
N ALA A 257 7.06 -12.70 -4.51
CA ALA A 257 8.50 -12.91 -4.44
C ALA A 257 8.81 -14.30 -3.86
N ASP A 258 9.90 -14.89 -4.28
CA ASP A 258 10.24 -16.30 -3.99
C ASP A 258 10.37 -16.62 -2.51
N GLU A 259 10.73 -15.63 -1.69
CA GLU A 259 10.84 -15.78 -0.23
C GLU A 259 9.49 -16.09 0.45
N TYR A 260 8.40 -15.52 -0.04
CA TYR A 260 7.06 -15.73 0.53
C TYR A 260 6.50 -17.14 0.29
N PHE A 261 7.09 -17.85 -0.67
CA PHE A 261 6.70 -19.20 -1.07
C PHE A 261 7.78 -20.24 -0.76
N ASN A 262 8.72 -19.89 0.10
CA ASN A 262 9.82 -20.76 0.52
C ASN A 262 10.62 -21.39 -0.65
N ILE A 263 10.71 -20.70 -1.79
CA ILE A 263 11.59 -21.06 -2.91
C ILE A 263 13.00 -20.60 -2.59
N THR A 264 13.13 -19.45 -1.94
CA THR A 264 14.39 -18.94 -1.36
C THR A 264 14.20 -18.66 0.13
N HIS A 265 15.29 -18.66 0.91
CA HIS A 265 15.23 -18.52 2.37
C HIS A 265 16.16 -17.43 2.92
N PRO A 266 16.09 -16.17 2.43
CA PRO A 266 16.99 -15.11 2.89
C PRO A 266 16.81 -14.75 4.37
N TYR A 267 15.62 -15.04 4.95
CA TYR A 267 15.27 -14.77 6.34
C TYR A 267 14.86 -16.04 7.12
N GLY A 268 15.11 -17.22 6.58
CA GLY A 268 14.63 -18.49 7.11
C GLY A 268 13.30 -18.93 6.48
N GLU A 269 12.60 -19.85 7.15
CA GLU A 269 11.28 -20.30 6.71
C GLU A 269 10.24 -19.19 6.87
N TRP A 270 9.51 -18.88 5.78
CA TRP A 270 8.47 -17.89 5.77
C TRP A 270 7.10 -18.52 5.93
N LYS A 271 6.30 -17.99 6.84
CA LYS A 271 4.91 -18.42 7.00
C LYS A 271 3.97 -17.25 6.77
N ASP A 272 3.22 -17.34 5.70
CA ASP A 272 2.18 -16.38 5.37
C ASP A 272 0.87 -17.08 5.07
N THR A 273 -0.24 -16.36 5.08
CA THR A 273 -1.58 -16.91 4.87
C THR A 273 -2.27 -16.23 3.71
N GLY A 274 -3.23 -16.93 3.11
CA GLY A 274 -4.05 -16.42 2.03
C GLY A 274 -5.52 -16.77 2.19
N LEU A 275 -6.34 -15.99 1.51
CA LEU A 275 -7.78 -16.21 1.38
C LEU A 275 -8.15 -16.18 -0.10
N LYS A 276 -9.00 -17.13 -0.51
CA LYS A 276 -9.74 -17.07 -1.76
C LYS A 276 -11.21 -16.82 -1.42
N LEU A 277 -11.81 -15.85 -2.07
CA LEU A 277 -13.23 -15.53 -1.98
C LEU A 277 -13.89 -15.84 -3.31
N THR A 278 -15.10 -16.40 -3.24
CA THR A 278 -15.95 -16.64 -4.42
C THR A 278 -17.35 -16.13 -4.13
N GLY A 279 -17.90 -15.27 -4.99
CA GLY A 279 -19.22 -14.69 -4.83
C GLY A 279 -19.23 -13.19 -4.55
N ASP A 280 -20.27 -12.70 -3.86
CA ASP A 280 -20.63 -11.28 -3.81
C ASP A 280 -19.56 -10.38 -3.19
N ALA A 281 -18.77 -10.86 -2.20
CA ALA A 281 -17.73 -10.06 -1.57
C ALA A 281 -16.57 -9.68 -2.51
N VAL A 282 -16.42 -10.39 -3.64
CA VAL A 282 -15.42 -10.07 -4.65
C VAL A 282 -15.63 -8.67 -5.24
N ARG A 283 -16.87 -8.15 -5.23
CA ARG A 283 -17.20 -6.78 -5.63
C ARG A 283 -16.42 -5.75 -4.81
N THR A 284 -16.29 -5.96 -3.49
CA THR A 284 -15.50 -5.06 -2.65
C THR A 284 -14.02 -5.08 -3.01
N LEU A 285 -13.43 -6.26 -3.27
CA LEU A 285 -12.04 -6.33 -3.73
C LEU A 285 -11.85 -5.66 -5.09
N THR A 286 -12.81 -5.85 -6.02
CA THR A 286 -12.81 -5.18 -7.33
C THR A 286 -12.85 -3.66 -7.17
N MET A 287 -13.75 -3.15 -6.33
CA MET A 287 -13.85 -1.72 -6.04
C MET A 287 -12.57 -1.16 -5.42
N LEU A 288 -11.97 -1.87 -4.46
CA LEU A 288 -10.71 -1.45 -3.84
C LEU A 288 -9.59 -1.33 -4.86
N PHE A 289 -9.46 -2.32 -5.75
CA PHE A 289 -8.49 -2.28 -6.84
C PHE A 289 -8.76 -1.08 -7.78
N LEU A 290 -9.99 -0.94 -8.28
CA LEU A 290 -10.35 0.13 -9.23
C LEU A 290 -10.18 1.52 -8.63
N SER A 291 -10.49 1.71 -7.34
CA SER A 291 -10.28 2.97 -6.65
C SER A 291 -8.81 3.40 -6.65
N MET A 292 -7.90 2.48 -6.38
CA MET A 292 -6.46 2.76 -6.45
C MET A 292 -5.98 2.92 -7.88
N TRP A 293 -6.39 2.02 -8.76
CA TRP A 293 -6.03 2.06 -10.17
C TRP A 293 -6.35 3.40 -10.82
N ASN A 294 -7.57 3.90 -10.64
CA ASN A 294 -8.01 5.16 -11.20
C ASN A 294 -7.42 6.39 -10.50
N SER A 295 -6.94 6.24 -9.26
CA SER A 295 -6.24 7.32 -8.57
C SER A 295 -4.82 7.58 -9.09
N ILE A 296 -4.18 6.60 -9.75
CA ILE A 296 -2.81 6.70 -10.25
C ILE A 296 -2.71 7.61 -11.48
N LYS A 297 -3.66 7.52 -12.41
CA LYS A 297 -3.71 8.37 -13.61
C LYS A 297 -4.87 9.37 -13.52
N LYS A 298 -4.59 10.64 -13.82
CA LYS A 298 -5.61 11.70 -13.82
C LYS A 298 -6.67 11.53 -14.92
N THR A 299 -6.34 10.79 -15.99
CA THR A 299 -7.18 10.58 -17.16
C THR A 299 -8.09 9.36 -17.06
N ASP A 300 -7.88 8.54 -16.02
CA ASP A 300 -8.70 7.35 -15.85
C ASP A 300 -10.03 7.73 -15.21
N GLU A 301 -11.11 7.34 -15.82
CA GLU A 301 -12.46 7.50 -15.29
C GLU A 301 -12.83 6.30 -14.40
N PRO A 302 -13.74 6.48 -13.41
CA PRO A 302 -14.32 5.35 -12.70
C PRO A 302 -14.99 4.41 -13.70
N GLN A 303 -14.69 3.14 -13.62
CA GLN A 303 -15.37 2.14 -14.45
C GLN A 303 -16.59 1.63 -13.68
N ASP A 304 -17.75 1.84 -14.28
CA ASP A 304 -19.01 1.30 -13.79
C ASP A 304 -19.17 -0.09 -14.43
N ASP A 305 -18.81 -1.14 -13.69
CA ASP A 305 -19.10 -2.54 -14.07
C ASP A 305 -19.57 -3.38 -12.89
#